data_75748fd2092e9a92543f5aa63787758f
#
_entry.id   75748fd2092e9a92543f5aa63787758f
#
_cell.length_a   1.000
_cell.length_b   1.000
_cell.length_c   1.000
_cell.angle_alpha   90.00
_cell.angle_beta   90.00
_cell.angle_gamma   90.00
#
_symmetry.space_group_name_H-M   'P 1'
#
loop_
_entity.id
_entity.type
_entity.pdbx_description
1 polymer ?
#
loop_
_entity_poly.entity_id
_entity_poly.type
_entity_poly.pdbx_seq_one_letter_code
_entity_poly.pdbx_strand_id
1 'polypeptide(L)'
;MLKSIFLNFVLILGCLIFGTWNGAHASEKIHKPLHSKFQRIELSGNSPPFLKAKQVREDLEATHWLLKQNYARYQLLKDAGTDWDKIFKDLEKNLLSNPNPPLTHHFQQKLMKALDFTEDPMLKSDLFLQKRHYIRQVEPKAAFYSGVKLVLQKGRHRVLPDLNHAEVANHFLLNCQPKGEMMFRVIGDRSEEPRFMLGRLASSNEKPLDCLFENELGTPSRLQLPMVLNQGVRNQSKNPLYRLIEGHIPYLIWYREGKEDERSTKRFMKLARQLRRSSTLVIDVRGNHNGSFKFIETWLKVLTNNTWENVIVREKQSIPILLGLINRNDWDLRFSPNPLVSREMLDQQRMQLNALLSHFEENEITEKWIETKFLFKGHKDSPKWNKKLIVVANEHCGDGCQFLSALAKQEPSSYLVGSLTGNFPRGFRVPLYQLPHSRILFSINHRLHLNHQEQPVMPSGYQPDYWLFPEMGIQDVLRLAGSL
;
A
#
# COMPACT_ATOMS: atom_id res chain seq x y z
N MET A 1 12.42 27.93 1.22
CA MET A 1 12.00 26.55 1.50
C MET A 1 10.51 26.45 1.83
N LEU A 2 9.97 27.22 2.77
CA LEU A 2 8.52 27.25 3.05
C LEU A 2 7.63 27.56 1.83
N LYS A 3 8.04 28.46 0.92
CA LYS A 3 7.27 28.78 -0.30
C LYS A 3 7.11 27.61 -1.29
N SER A 4 8.02 26.63 -1.31
CA SER A 4 7.95 25.48 -2.24
C SER A 4 6.97 24.39 -1.78
N ILE A 5 6.84 24.20 -0.46
CA ILE A 5 5.85 23.27 0.12
C ILE A 5 4.44 23.88 -0.06
N PHE A 6 4.33 25.19 0.06
CA PHE A 6 3.11 25.95 -0.14
C PHE A 6 2.59 25.87 -1.58
N LEU A 7 3.49 25.92 -2.55
CA LEU A 7 3.11 25.88 -3.98
C LEU A 7 2.56 24.50 -4.41
N ASN A 8 3.09 23.40 -3.83
CA ASN A 8 2.61 22.06 -4.16
C ASN A 8 1.23 21.76 -3.53
N PHE A 9 0.94 22.32 -2.35
CA PHE A 9 -0.38 22.15 -1.72
C PHE A 9 -1.43 23.06 -2.39
N VAL A 10 -1.05 24.26 -2.81
CA VAL A 10 -1.91 25.18 -3.57
C VAL A 10 -2.16 24.66 -4.99
N LEU A 11 -1.19 23.99 -5.63
CA LEU A 11 -1.40 23.37 -6.95
C LEU A 11 -2.37 22.19 -6.90
N ILE A 12 -2.34 21.40 -5.84
CA ILE A 12 -3.31 20.30 -5.65
C ILE A 12 -4.73 20.86 -5.42
N LEU A 13 -4.88 21.97 -4.72
CA LEU A 13 -6.18 22.63 -4.51
C LEU A 13 -6.56 23.59 -5.64
N GLY A 14 -5.60 24.19 -6.33
CA GLY A 14 -5.85 25.09 -7.48
C GLY A 14 -6.42 24.35 -8.70
N CYS A 15 -6.07 23.08 -8.89
CA CYS A 15 -6.71 22.22 -9.90
C CYS A 15 -8.16 21.83 -9.54
N LEU A 16 -8.59 22.07 -8.30
CA LEU A 16 -9.94 21.76 -7.82
C LEU A 16 -11.03 22.72 -8.36
N ILE A 17 -10.66 23.86 -8.92
CA ILE A 17 -11.63 24.91 -9.28
C ILE A 17 -11.99 24.92 -10.79
N PHE A 18 -11.22 24.29 -11.68
CA PHE A 18 -11.38 24.46 -13.14
C PHE A 18 -11.56 23.19 -13.99
N GLY A 19 -11.97 22.08 -13.42
CA GLY A 19 -12.26 20.85 -14.18
C GLY A 19 -13.75 20.69 -14.47
N THR A 20 -14.23 21.11 -15.64
CA THR A 20 -15.59 20.78 -16.13
C THR A 20 -15.64 19.33 -16.58
N TRP A 21 -16.39 18.51 -15.90
CA TRP A 21 -16.73 17.18 -16.38
C TRP A 21 -18.24 16.93 -16.29
N ASN A 22 -18.84 16.63 -17.46
CA ASN A 22 -20.25 16.27 -17.58
C ASN A 22 -20.38 14.75 -17.44
N GLY A 23 -20.95 14.28 -16.36
CA GLY A 23 -21.33 12.89 -16.15
C GLY A 23 -22.46 12.81 -15.12
N ALA A 24 -23.69 12.79 -15.62
CA ALA A 24 -24.87 12.64 -14.77
C ALA A 24 -25.04 11.18 -14.35
N HIS A 25 -24.87 10.88 -13.05
CA HIS A 25 -25.38 9.68 -12.44
C HIS A 25 -26.53 10.01 -11.50
N ALA A 26 -27.62 9.26 -11.63
CA ALA A 26 -28.85 9.44 -10.87
C ALA A 26 -28.61 9.40 -9.35
N SER A 27 -29.10 10.42 -8.64
CA SER A 27 -29.00 10.54 -7.19
C SER A 27 -29.99 9.62 -6.50
N GLU A 28 -29.52 8.62 -5.76
CA GLU A 28 -30.33 7.97 -4.72
C GLU A 28 -30.60 8.98 -3.58
N LYS A 29 -31.85 9.12 -3.18
CA LYS A 29 -32.26 9.98 -2.06
C LYS A 29 -31.50 9.62 -0.78
N ILE A 30 -30.61 10.49 -0.34
CA ILE A 30 -29.83 10.32 0.89
C ILE A 30 -30.78 10.47 2.08
N HIS A 31 -30.83 9.43 2.93
CA HIS A 31 -31.55 9.49 4.20
C HIS A 31 -30.89 10.50 5.15
N LYS A 32 -31.50 11.69 5.26
CA LYS A 32 -31.09 12.80 6.17
C LYS A 32 -30.77 12.40 7.63
N PRO A 33 -31.34 11.33 8.25
CA PRO A 33 -31.12 11.03 9.67
C PRO A 33 -29.70 10.54 10.02
N LEU A 34 -28.96 9.92 9.08
CA LEU A 34 -27.62 9.42 9.40
C LEU A 34 -26.56 10.53 9.38
N HIS A 35 -26.70 11.56 8.56
CA HIS A 35 -25.79 12.71 8.54
C HIS A 35 -25.64 13.42 9.89
N SER A 36 -26.73 13.51 10.67
CA SER A 36 -26.70 14.15 11.99
C SER A 36 -25.94 13.37 13.04
N LYS A 37 -25.75 12.05 12.86
CA LYS A 37 -25.06 11.16 13.83
C LYS A 37 -23.53 11.23 13.72
N PHE A 38 -22.98 11.73 12.62
CA PHE A 38 -21.52 11.83 12.40
C PHE A 38 -20.96 13.24 12.56
N GLN A 39 -21.72 14.13 13.15
CA GLN A 39 -21.25 15.46 13.52
C GLN A 39 -20.09 15.32 14.53
N ARG A 40 -19.12 16.15 14.40
CA ARG A 40 -17.90 16.33 15.22
C ARG A 40 -17.60 15.23 16.24
N ILE A 41 -16.41 14.67 16.16
CA ILE A 41 -15.88 13.75 17.18
C ILE A 41 -15.85 14.46 18.54
N GLU A 42 -16.70 14.05 19.45
CA GLU A 42 -16.56 14.39 20.86
C GLU A 42 -15.39 13.62 21.44
N LEU A 43 -14.21 14.21 21.43
CA LEU A 43 -12.96 13.60 21.89
C LEU A 43 -12.90 13.36 23.41
N SER A 44 -14.00 13.53 24.13
CA SER A 44 -14.02 13.60 25.60
C SER A 44 -14.43 12.30 26.31
N GLY A 45 -14.77 11.24 25.58
CA GLY A 45 -15.31 10.06 26.25
C GLY A 45 -14.50 8.80 26.05
N ASN A 46 -14.17 8.09 27.12
CA ASN A 46 -13.70 6.72 27.06
C ASN A 46 -14.75 5.85 26.38
N SER A 47 -14.29 4.88 25.60
CA SER A 47 -15.16 3.83 25.06
C SER A 47 -15.80 3.03 26.20
N PRO A 48 -17.09 2.65 26.12
CA PRO A 48 -17.70 1.82 27.14
C PRO A 48 -17.01 0.45 27.17
N PRO A 49 -16.95 -0.24 28.33
CA PRO A 49 -16.30 -1.54 28.40
C PRO A 49 -17.03 -2.64 27.62
N PHE A 50 -18.36 -2.52 27.47
CA PHE A 50 -19.21 -3.45 26.73
C PHE A 50 -20.34 -2.74 26.01
N LEU A 51 -20.91 -3.40 25.00
CA LEU A 51 -21.98 -2.88 24.15
C LEU A 51 -23.26 -3.70 24.31
N LYS A 52 -24.41 -3.05 24.48
CA LYS A 52 -25.70 -3.73 24.42
C LYS A 52 -25.99 -4.18 22.98
N ALA A 53 -26.79 -5.21 22.78
CA ALA A 53 -27.13 -5.75 21.45
C ALA A 53 -27.62 -4.68 20.45
N LYS A 54 -28.46 -3.74 20.89
CA LYS A 54 -28.93 -2.61 20.08
C LYS A 54 -27.76 -1.72 19.65
N GLN A 55 -26.83 -1.43 20.56
CA GLN A 55 -25.66 -0.60 20.29
C GLN A 55 -24.69 -1.25 19.29
N VAL A 56 -24.52 -2.59 19.37
CA VAL A 56 -23.74 -3.36 18.39
C VAL A 56 -24.33 -3.20 17.00
N ARG A 57 -25.65 -3.37 16.84
CA ARG A 57 -26.34 -3.22 15.54
C ARG A 57 -26.14 -1.82 14.97
N GLU A 58 -26.41 -0.80 15.76
CA GLU A 58 -26.30 0.59 15.33
C GLU A 58 -24.84 0.96 14.93
N ASP A 59 -23.84 0.45 15.63
CA ASP A 59 -22.42 0.65 15.26
C ASP A 59 -22.04 -0.12 13.98
N LEU A 60 -22.56 -1.33 13.77
CA LEU A 60 -22.36 -2.09 12.53
C LEU A 60 -23.04 -1.43 11.34
N GLU A 61 -24.29 -0.99 11.48
CA GLU A 61 -25.01 -0.22 10.45
C GLU A 61 -24.25 1.06 10.09
N ALA A 62 -23.77 1.79 11.09
CA ALA A 62 -22.97 2.99 10.91
C ALA A 62 -21.66 2.69 10.15
N THR A 63 -20.96 1.61 10.53
CA THR A 63 -19.71 1.20 9.87
C THR A 63 -19.96 0.80 8.41
N HIS A 64 -20.99 -0.02 8.16
CA HIS A 64 -21.34 -0.45 6.80
C HIS A 64 -21.70 0.76 5.91
N TRP A 65 -22.52 1.67 6.44
CA TRP A 65 -22.89 2.90 5.73
C TRP A 65 -21.65 3.76 5.44
N LEU A 66 -20.75 3.95 6.42
CA LEU A 66 -19.51 4.70 6.22
C LEU A 66 -18.62 4.08 5.13
N LEU A 67 -18.50 2.75 5.11
CA LEU A 67 -17.73 2.05 4.06
C LEU A 67 -18.41 2.23 2.69
N LYS A 68 -19.72 2.06 2.60
CA LYS A 68 -20.47 2.25 1.34
C LYS A 68 -20.29 3.66 0.79
N GLN A 69 -20.35 4.69 1.64
CA GLN A 69 -20.27 6.09 1.21
C GLN A 69 -18.84 6.55 0.95
N ASN A 70 -17.85 6.07 1.73
CA ASN A 70 -16.56 6.73 1.81
C ASN A 70 -15.38 5.85 1.37
N TYR A 71 -15.53 4.52 1.39
CA TYR A 71 -14.44 3.64 1.01
C TYR A 71 -14.30 3.58 -0.51
N ALA A 72 -13.18 4.09 -1.02
CA ALA A 72 -12.97 4.22 -2.46
C ALA A 72 -13.04 2.88 -3.22
N ARG A 73 -12.67 1.77 -2.57
CA ARG A 73 -12.69 0.43 -3.17
C ARG A 73 -14.00 -0.33 -2.95
N TYR A 74 -14.98 0.26 -2.26
CA TYR A 74 -16.23 -0.45 -1.92
C TYR A 74 -16.90 -1.07 -3.15
N GLN A 75 -17.10 -0.25 -4.19
CA GLN A 75 -17.77 -0.72 -5.42
C GLN A 75 -16.90 -1.74 -6.18
N LEU A 76 -15.58 -1.53 -6.29
CA LEU A 76 -14.67 -2.46 -6.94
C LEU A 76 -14.72 -3.86 -6.31
N LEU A 77 -14.74 -3.93 -4.97
CA LEU A 77 -14.83 -5.20 -4.24
C LEU A 77 -16.20 -5.84 -4.42
N LYS A 78 -17.26 -5.03 -4.43
CA LYS A 78 -18.63 -5.52 -4.69
C LYS A 78 -18.74 -6.13 -6.09
N ASP A 79 -18.20 -5.45 -7.11
CA ASP A 79 -18.19 -5.92 -8.50
C ASP A 79 -17.33 -7.18 -8.67
N ALA A 80 -16.31 -7.36 -7.83
CA ALA A 80 -15.50 -8.57 -7.74
C ALA A 80 -16.19 -9.70 -6.94
N GLY A 81 -17.47 -9.54 -6.54
CA GLY A 81 -18.26 -10.57 -5.87
C GLY A 81 -18.30 -10.50 -4.35
N THR A 82 -17.80 -9.43 -3.74
CA THR A 82 -17.92 -9.25 -2.28
C THR A 82 -19.35 -8.92 -1.88
N ASP A 83 -19.95 -9.79 -1.06
CA ASP A 83 -21.27 -9.59 -0.45
C ASP A 83 -21.12 -8.87 0.90
N TRP A 84 -21.14 -7.55 0.86
CA TRP A 84 -20.99 -6.70 2.04
C TRP A 84 -22.12 -6.91 3.06
N ASP A 85 -23.37 -7.07 2.59
CA ASP A 85 -24.53 -7.27 3.47
C ASP A 85 -24.41 -8.58 4.25
N LYS A 86 -23.96 -9.65 3.57
CA LYS A 86 -23.71 -10.94 4.21
C LYS A 86 -22.60 -10.84 5.25
N ILE A 87 -21.49 -10.16 4.93
CA ILE A 87 -20.35 -9.98 5.85
C ILE A 87 -20.83 -9.31 7.15
N PHE A 88 -21.56 -8.20 7.05
CA PHE A 88 -22.05 -7.50 8.22
C PHE A 88 -23.12 -8.28 8.99
N LYS A 89 -24.00 -9.01 8.31
CA LYS A 89 -24.99 -9.90 8.93
C LYS A 89 -24.34 -11.06 9.69
N ASP A 90 -23.33 -11.70 9.09
CA ASP A 90 -22.59 -12.78 9.73
C ASP A 90 -21.79 -12.27 10.94
N LEU A 91 -21.22 -11.07 10.84
CA LEU A 91 -20.53 -10.41 11.94
C LEU A 91 -21.48 -10.09 13.11
N GLU A 92 -22.66 -9.54 12.82
CA GLU A 92 -23.70 -9.30 13.82
C GLU A 92 -24.09 -10.59 14.54
N LYS A 93 -24.42 -11.64 13.78
CA LYS A 93 -24.76 -12.95 14.33
C LYS A 93 -23.66 -13.50 15.23
N ASN A 94 -22.40 -13.38 14.81
CA ASN A 94 -21.23 -13.85 15.59
C ASN A 94 -21.05 -13.06 16.90
N LEU A 95 -21.23 -11.73 16.85
CA LEU A 95 -21.10 -10.86 18.03
C LEU A 95 -22.23 -11.07 19.06
N LEU A 96 -23.44 -11.40 18.59
CA LEU A 96 -24.64 -11.54 19.40
C LEU A 96 -24.99 -13.00 19.71
N SER A 97 -24.16 -13.97 19.31
CA SER A 97 -24.37 -15.40 19.62
C SER A 97 -24.26 -15.73 21.12
N ASN A 98 -23.51 -14.92 21.87
CA ASN A 98 -23.40 -15.03 23.32
C ASN A 98 -24.46 -14.14 23.99
N PRO A 99 -25.24 -14.63 24.98
CA PRO A 99 -26.19 -13.83 25.72
C PRO A 99 -25.57 -12.67 26.51
N ASN A 100 -24.28 -12.78 26.84
CA ASN A 100 -23.56 -11.69 27.50
C ASN A 100 -23.19 -10.58 26.50
N PRO A 101 -23.33 -9.28 26.91
CA PRO A 101 -22.90 -8.16 26.08
C PRO A 101 -21.44 -8.29 25.65
N PRO A 102 -21.12 -8.13 24.36
CA PRO A 102 -19.74 -8.23 23.91
C PRO A 102 -18.90 -7.08 24.48
N LEU A 103 -17.67 -7.41 24.88
CA LEU A 103 -16.68 -6.41 25.24
C LEU A 103 -16.35 -5.54 24.03
N THR A 104 -16.19 -4.24 24.22
CA THR A 104 -15.95 -3.30 23.12
C THR A 104 -14.66 -3.61 22.35
N HIS A 105 -13.61 -4.11 23.03
CA HIS A 105 -12.40 -4.52 22.32
C HIS A 105 -12.58 -5.80 21.50
N HIS A 106 -13.46 -6.73 21.91
CA HIS A 106 -13.84 -7.89 21.10
C HIS A 106 -14.64 -7.46 19.87
N PHE A 107 -15.55 -6.50 20.01
CA PHE A 107 -16.26 -5.89 18.88
C PHE A 107 -15.26 -5.30 17.88
N GLN A 108 -14.31 -4.48 18.34
CA GLN A 108 -13.24 -3.92 17.51
C GLN A 108 -12.45 -5.01 16.77
N GLN A 109 -12.03 -6.04 17.50
CA GLN A 109 -11.23 -7.15 16.95
C GLN A 109 -12.00 -7.91 15.87
N LYS A 110 -13.28 -8.24 16.12
CA LYS A 110 -14.14 -8.96 15.19
C LYS A 110 -14.46 -8.12 13.95
N LEU A 111 -14.73 -6.81 14.13
CA LEU A 111 -14.97 -5.88 13.05
C LEU A 111 -13.74 -5.81 12.12
N MET A 112 -12.55 -5.57 12.66
CA MET A 112 -11.34 -5.46 11.84
C MET A 112 -11.02 -6.78 11.14
N LYS A 113 -11.18 -7.92 11.83
CA LYS A 113 -11.00 -9.24 11.22
C LYS A 113 -12.00 -9.49 10.07
N ALA A 114 -13.24 -9.03 10.20
CA ALA A 114 -14.23 -9.16 9.13
C ALA A 114 -13.88 -8.32 7.89
N LEU A 115 -13.01 -7.30 8.04
CA LEU A 115 -12.55 -6.42 6.97
C LEU A 115 -11.17 -6.83 6.40
N ASP A 116 -10.51 -7.87 6.93
CA ASP A 116 -9.18 -8.30 6.49
C ASP A 116 -9.10 -8.65 5.00
N PHE A 117 -10.21 -9.10 4.41
CA PHE A 117 -10.27 -9.39 2.98
C PHE A 117 -10.04 -8.16 2.08
N THR A 118 -10.20 -6.95 2.61
CA THR A 118 -9.94 -5.71 1.86
C THR A 118 -8.45 -5.46 1.63
N GLU A 119 -7.59 -6.06 2.46
CA GLU A 119 -6.13 -5.91 2.47
C GLU A 119 -5.66 -4.44 2.57
N ASP A 120 -6.57 -3.53 2.96
CA ASP A 120 -6.29 -2.10 2.99
C ASP A 120 -5.87 -1.64 4.39
N PRO A 121 -4.57 -1.45 4.63
CA PRO A 121 -4.05 -1.04 5.94
C PRO A 121 -4.39 0.40 6.31
N MET A 122 -5.03 1.17 5.41
CA MET A 122 -5.60 2.47 5.74
C MET A 122 -6.96 2.34 6.44
N LEU A 123 -7.59 1.15 6.40
CA LEU A 123 -8.70 0.84 7.30
C LEU A 123 -8.14 0.53 8.68
N LYS A 124 -8.38 1.46 9.63
CA LYS A 124 -7.88 1.36 11.00
C LYS A 124 -8.97 1.68 11.99
N SER A 125 -8.88 1.04 13.14
CA SER A 125 -9.68 1.37 14.30
C SER A 125 -8.80 1.69 15.51
N ASP A 126 -9.18 2.68 16.30
CA ASP A 126 -8.53 3.05 17.54
C ASP A 126 -9.57 3.10 18.66
N LEU A 127 -9.28 2.40 19.75
CA LEU A 127 -10.16 2.23 20.89
C LEU A 127 -9.45 2.71 22.15
N PHE A 128 -10.11 3.60 22.88
CA PHE A 128 -9.63 4.15 24.15
C PHE A 128 -10.33 3.47 25.32
N LEU A 129 -9.64 2.56 26.00
CA LEU A 129 -10.12 1.93 27.22
C LEU A 129 -9.17 2.23 28.38
N GLN A 130 -9.67 2.80 29.46
CA GLN A 130 -8.91 3.03 30.70
C GLN A 130 -7.51 3.64 30.47
N LYS A 131 -7.43 4.69 29.65
CA LYS A 131 -6.19 5.38 29.23
C LYS A 131 -5.24 4.54 28.36
N ARG A 132 -5.65 3.39 27.85
CA ARG A 132 -4.88 2.59 26.92
C ARG A 132 -5.46 2.70 25.50
N HIS A 133 -4.56 2.76 24.53
CA HIS A 133 -4.89 2.75 23.12
C HIS A 133 -4.82 1.32 22.56
N TYR A 134 -5.85 0.92 21.85
CA TYR A 134 -5.89 -0.36 21.13
C TYR A 134 -6.09 -0.07 19.65
N ILE A 135 -4.96 0.07 18.93
CA ILE A 135 -4.97 0.30 17.49
C ILE A 135 -5.06 -1.04 16.79
N ARG A 136 -6.03 -1.18 15.89
CA ARG A 136 -6.15 -2.28 14.96
C ARG A 136 -6.16 -1.73 13.54
N GLN A 137 -5.50 -2.42 12.64
CA GLN A 137 -5.53 -2.11 11.21
C GLN A 137 -5.74 -3.41 10.44
N VAL A 138 -6.24 -3.32 9.23
CA VAL A 138 -6.23 -4.44 8.29
C VAL A 138 -4.79 -4.77 7.99
N GLU A 139 -4.43 -6.03 8.15
CA GLU A 139 -3.07 -6.49 7.86
C GLU A 139 -2.93 -6.70 6.34
N PRO A 140 -1.96 -6.05 5.68
CA PRO A 140 -1.68 -6.32 4.29
C PRO A 140 -1.15 -7.74 4.13
N LYS A 141 -1.38 -8.34 2.98
CA LYS A 141 -0.73 -9.61 2.66
C LYS A 141 0.77 -9.43 2.60
N ALA A 142 1.47 -10.40 3.15
CA ALA A 142 2.90 -10.58 3.05
C ALA A 142 3.22 -11.84 2.25
N ALA A 143 4.43 -11.94 1.72
CA ALA A 143 4.89 -13.13 1.04
C ALA A 143 5.44 -14.14 2.05
N PHE A 144 4.92 -15.37 1.99
CA PHE A 144 5.46 -16.51 2.70
C PHE A 144 6.03 -17.51 1.69
N TYR A 145 7.13 -18.16 2.00
CA TYR A 145 7.78 -19.10 1.11
C TYR A 145 8.15 -20.40 1.85
N SER A 146 8.22 -21.48 1.11
CA SER A 146 8.45 -22.82 1.66
C SER A 146 9.91 -23.26 1.63
N GLY A 147 10.78 -22.52 0.93
CA GLY A 147 12.14 -22.96 0.63
C GLY A 147 12.26 -23.89 -0.58
N VAL A 148 11.16 -24.50 -1.06
CA VAL A 148 11.18 -25.38 -2.24
C VAL A 148 11.43 -24.59 -3.51
N LYS A 149 12.54 -24.89 -4.18
CA LYS A 149 12.93 -24.28 -5.46
C LYS A 149 12.43 -25.13 -6.63
N LEU A 150 11.88 -24.47 -7.62
CA LEU A 150 11.25 -25.10 -8.78
C LEU A 150 11.83 -24.56 -10.07
N VAL A 151 11.79 -25.38 -11.11
CA VAL A 151 12.07 -24.97 -12.49
C VAL A 151 10.88 -25.34 -13.38
N LEU A 152 10.57 -24.52 -14.35
CA LEU A 152 9.51 -24.82 -15.32
C LEU A 152 10.08 -25.72 -16.43
N GLN A 153 9.67 -26.99 -16.48
CA GLN A 153 10.09 -27.95 -17.48
C GLN A 153 8.88 -28.53 -18.21
N LYS A 154 8.81 -28.37 -19.50
CA LYS A 154 7.71 -28.88 -20.37
C LYS A 154 6.32 -28.49 -19.83
N GLY A 155 6.16 -27.24 -19.33
CA GLY A 155 4.90 -26.73 -18.79
C GLY A 155 4.55 -27.19 -17.38
N ARG A 156 5.41 -27.97 -16.71
CA ARG A 156 5.22 -28.42 -15.32
C ARG A 156 6.35 -27.90 -14.43
N HIS A 157 6.05 -27.63 -13.16
CA HIS A 157 7.04 -27.19 -12.19
C HIS A 157 7.73 -28.40 -11.56
N ARG A 158 9.02 -28.59 -11.84
CA ARG A 158 9.86 -29.63 -11.26
C ARG A 158 10.66 -29.09 -10.10
N VAL A 159 10.71 -29.85 -8.99
CA VAL A 159 11.52 -29.53 -7.80
C VAL A 159 13.00 -29.67 -8.11
N LEU A 160 13.76 -28.62 -7.85
CA LEU A 160 15.22 -28.69 -7.92
C LEU A 160 15.77 -29.49 -6.73
N PRO A 161 16.83 -30.28 -6.91
CA PRO A 161 17.49 -30.99 -5.82
C PRO A 161 17.97 -30.01 -4.74
N ASP A 162 17.52 -30.22 -3.50
CA ASP A 162 17.93 -29.48 -2.31
C ASP A 162 18.03 -30.45 -1.15
N LEU A 163 19.00 -30.25 -0.25
CA LEU A 163 19.20 -31.08 0.91
C LEU A 163 18.01 -31.08 1.89
N ASN A 164 17.29 -29.96 1.93
CA ASN A 164 16.15 -29.76 2.82
C ASN A 164 14.87 -30.47 2.35
N HIS A 165 14.82 -30.83 1.04
CA HIS A 165 13.63 -31.39 0.40
C HIS A 165 14.02 -32.58 -0.51
N ALA A 166 14.98 -33.41 -0.07
CA ALA A 166 15.52 -34.50 -0.86
C ALA A 166 14.46 -35.53 -1.28
N GLU A 167 13.43 -35.74 -0.45
CA GLU A 167 12.35 -36.70 -0.65
C GLU A 167 11.44 -36.36 -1.88
N VAL A 168 11.40 -35.08 -2.29
CA VAL A 168 10.66 -34.66 -3.48
C VAL A 168 11.57 -34.09 -4.57
N ALA A 169 12.88 -34.27 -4.45
CA ALA A 169 13.84 -33.87 -5.49
C ALA A 169 13.49 -34.49 -6.83
N ASN A 170 13.49 -33.68 -7.87
CA ASN A 170 13.10 -34.05 -9.25
C ASN A 170 11.62 -34.43 -9.45
N HIS A 171 10.77 -34.35 -8.43
CA HIS A 171 9.33 -34.54 -8.58
C HIS A 171 8.67 -33.30 -9.21
N PHE A 172 7.52 -33.52 -9.85
CA PHE A 172 6.68 -32.45 -10.37
C PHE A 172 5.62 -32.05 -9.35
N LEU A 173 5.45 -30.76 -9.10
CA LEU A 173 4.36 -30.25 -8.27
C LEU A 173 3.03 -30.44 -8.99
N LEU A 174 2.05 -31.05 -8.34
CA LEU A 174 0.68 -31.20 -8.82
C LEU A 174 -0.24 -30.12 -8.26
N ASN A 175 -0.33 -30.02 -6.95
CA ASN A 175 -1.16 -29.00 -6.27
C ASN A 175 -0.76 -28.86 -4.80
N CYS A 176 -1.27 -27.80 -4.16
CA CYS A 176 -1.13 -27.62 -2.70
C CYS A 176 -2.46 -27.29 -2.04
N GLN A 177 -2.57 -27.57 -0.73
CA GLN A 177 -3.69 -27.20 0.12
C GLN A 177 -3.18 -26.39 1.33
N PRO A 178 -3.87 -25.32 1.75
CA PRO A 178 -5.04 -24.70 1.08
C PRO A 178 -4.66 -24.07 -0.28
N LYS A 179 -5.62 -23.99 -1.19
CA LYS A 179 -5.42 -23.36 -2.52
C LYS A 179 -4.91 -21.92 -2.39
N GLY A 180 -4.18 -21.45 -3.39
CA GLY A 180 -3.65 -20.09 -3.45
C GLY A 180 -2.11 -20.05 -3.36
N GLU A 181 -1.47 -21.20 -3.70
CA GLU A 181 -0.04 -21.26 -3.93
C GLU A 181 0.40 -20.32 -5.04
N MET A 182 1.56 -19.72 -4.90
CA MET A 182 2.18 -18.84 -5.86
C MET A 182 3.58 -19.32 -6.21
N MET A 183 3.93 -19.13 -7.49
CA MET A 183 5.28 -19.34 -7.99
C MET A 183 6.00 -18.01 -8.03
N PHE A 184 6.77 -17.71 -6.98
CA PHE A 184 7.59 -16.51 -6.93
C PHE A 184 8.80 -16.68 -7.85
N ARG A 185 8.83 -15.93 -8.95
CA ARG A 185 10.00 -15.93 -9.82
C ARG A 185 11.20 -15.39 -9.07
N VAL A 186 12.26 -16.19 -8.98
CA VAL A 186 13.48 -15.84 -8.25
C VAL A 186 14.65 -15.65 -9.20
N ILE A 187 15.71 -15.03 -8.68
CA ILE A 187 16.98 -14.88 -9.38
C ILE A 187 17.60 -16.28 -9.51
N GLY A 188 17.80 -16.71 -10.75
CA GLY A 188 18.46 -17.99 -11.08
C GLY A 188 19.98 -17.84 -11.15
N ASP A 189 20.71 -18.94 -11.02
CA ASP A 189 22.06 -19.03 -11.55
C ASP A 189 21.98 -18.99 -13.09
N ARG A 190 23.05 -18.74 -13.79
CA ARG A 190 23.16 -18.51 -15.24
C ARG A 190 22.43 -19.50 -16.20
N SER A 191 21.48 -20.31 -15.69
CA SER A 191 20.67 -21.23 -16.49
C SER A 191 19.58 -20.44 -17.22
N GLU A 192 19.31 -20.79 -18.47
CA GLU A 192 18.27 -20.21 -19.30
C GLU A 192 16.84 -20.48 -18.77
N GLU A 193 16.71 -21.40 -17.82
CA GLU A 193 15.41 -21.81 -17.29
C GLU A 193 14.95 -20.92 -16.14
N PRO A 194 13.72 -20.36 -16.19
CA PRO A 194 13.16 -19.58 -15.10
C PRO A 194 13.05 -20.41 -13.82
N ARG A 195 13.59 -19.87 -12.74
CA ARG A 195 13.48 -20.47 -11.40
C ARG A 195 12.40 -19.82 -10.57
N PHE A 196 11.77 -20.64 -9.74
CA PHE A 196 10.67 -20.22 -8.90
C PHE A 196 10.87 -20.71 -7.47
N MET A 197 10.27 -20.00 -6.51
CA MET A 197 10.12 -20.42 -5.13
C MET A 197 8.63 -20.65 -4.89
N LEU A 198 8.29 -21.81 -4.37
CA LEU A 198 6.91 -22.10 -3.98
C LEU A 198 6.56 -21.32 -2.72
N GLY A 199 5.45 -20.61 -2.74
CA GLY A 199 5.00 -19.83 -1.61
C GLY A 199 3.57 -19.34 -1.76
N ARG A 200 3.22 -18.29 -1.01
CA ARG A 200 1.86 -17.73 -1.02
C ARG A 200 1.83 -16.33 -0.41
N LEU A 201 0.82 -15.54 -0.79
CA LEU A 201 0.52 -14.26 -0.16
C LEU A 201 -0.57 -14.46 0.91
N ALA A 202 -0.28 -14.06 2.15
CA ALA A 202 -1.22 -14.18 3.27
C ALA A 202 -1.08 -13.05 4.29
N SER A 203 -2.11 -12.82 5.09
CA SER A 203 -2.15 -11.70 6.05
C SER A 203 -1.39 -11.96 7.35
N SER A 204 -1.25 -13.20 7.80
CA SER A 204 -0.44 -13.57 8.99
C SER A 204 -0.45 -15.08 9.26
N ASN A 205 0.52 -15.56 10.05
CA ASN A 205 0.62 -16.92 10.63
C ASN A 205 0.13 -18.03 9.70
N GLU A 206 0.79 -18.15 8.56
CA GLU A 206 0.40 -19.14 7.57
C GLU A 206 0.56 -20.56 8.06
N LYS A 207 -0.48 -21.35 7.80
CA LYS A 207 -0.41 -22.79 7.98
C LYS A 207 0.53 -23.40 6.95
N PRO A 208 1.21 -24.50 7.28
CA PRO A 208 1.99 -25.24 6.31
C PRO A 208 1.20 -25.53 5.04
N LEU A 209 1.84 -25.47 3.88
CA LEU A 209 1.27 -25.97 2.65
C LEU A 209 1.39 -27.49 2.61
N ASP A 210 0.28 -28.17 2.39
CA ASP A 210 0.23 -29.60 2.18
C ASP A 210 0.23 -29.86 0.66
N CYS A 211 1.38 -30.19 0.11
CA CYS A 211 1.59 -30.27 -1.32
C CYS A 211 1.72 -31.73 -1.81
N LEU A 212 1.11 -31.99 -2.97
CA LEU A 212 1.20 -33.25 -3.69
C LEU A 212 2.19 -33.10 -4.83
N PHE A 213 3.16 -33.99 -4.86
CA PHE A 213 4.18 -34.10 -5.89
C PHE A 213 4.07 -35.46 -6.59
N GLU A 214 4.62 -35.58 -7.79
CA GLU A 214 4.62 -36.81 -8.58
C GLU A 214 6.02 -37.01 -9.18
N ASN A 215 6.58 -38.19 -9.04
CA ASN A 215 7.84 -38.51 -9.68
C ASN A 215 7.65 -38.82 -11.19
N GLU A 216 8.72 -39.06 -11.93
CA GLU A 216 8.66 -39.35 -13.37
C GLU A 216 7.89 -40.65 -13.70
N LEU A 217 7.73 -41.54 -12.74
CA LEU A 217 6.99 -42.81 -12.87
C LEU A 217 5.50 -42.68 -12.52
N GLY A 218 5.04 -41.45 -12.18
CA GLY A 218 3.64 -41.20 -11.79
C GLY A 218 3.34 -41.54 -10.33
N THR A 219 4.35 -41.83 -9.49
CA THR A 219 4.12 -42.14 -8.08
C THR A 219 3.93 -40.85 -7.27
N PRO A 220 2.79 -40.69 -6.58
CA PRO A 220 2.54 -39.48 -5.80
C PRO A 220 3.31 -39.47 -4.48
N SER A 221 3.79 -38.32 -4.07
CA SER A 221 4.39 -38.05 -2.76
C SER A 221 3.72 -36.80 -2.14
N ARG A 222 3.41 -36.88 -0.85
CA ARG A 222 2.78 -35.79 -0.13
C ARG A 222 3.73 -35.22 0.91
N LEU A 223 3.88 -33.89 0.94
CA LEU A 223 4.79 -33.19 1.83
C LEU A 223 4.16 -31.95 2.42
N GLN A 224 4.25 -31.81 3.75
CA GLN A 224 3.90 -30.56 4.44
C GLN A 224 5.09 -29.61 4.45
N LEU A 225 4.92 -28.46 3.84
CA LEU A 225 5.93 -27.43 3.72
C LEU A 225 5.70 -26.32 4.73
N PRO A 226 6.61 -26.09 5.68
CA PRO A 226 6.52 -24.94 6.58
C PRO A 226 6.63 -23.65 5.76
N MET A 227 5.87 -22.64 6.16
CA MET A 227 5.86 -21.35 5.48
C MET A 227 6.63 -20.33 6.30
N VAL A 228 7.63 -19.70 5.69
CA VAL A 228 8.47 -18.68 6.32
C VAL A 228 8.11 -17.32 5.75
N LEU A 229 7.90 -16.35 6.64
CA LEU A 229 7.63 -14.97 6.23
C LEU A 229 8.85 -14.37 5.51
N ASN A 230 8.65 -13.86 4.31
CA ASN A 230 9.65 -13.08 3.61
C ASN A 230 9.75 -11.70 4.25
N GLN A 231 10.59 -11.58 5.26
CA GLN A 231 10.94 -10.29 5.86
C GLN A 231 12.06 -9.68 5.04
N GLY A 232 11.72 -8.66 4.25
CA GLY A 232 12.72 -7.94 3.47
C GLY A 232 13.82 -7.36 4.35
N VAL A 233 15.06 -7.52 3.92
CA VAL A 233 16.22 -6.94 4.63
C VAL A 233 16.10 -5.43 4.63
N ARG A 234 16.03 -4.83 5.82
CA ARG A 234 15.95 -3.39 5.99
C ARG A 234 17.36 -2.79 5.93
N ASN A 235 17.61 -1.96 4.95
CA ASN A 235 18.83 -1.15 4.93
C ASN A 235 18.72 -0.05 5.98
N GLN A 236 19.35 -0.25 7.14
CA GLN A 236 19.43 0.76 8.20
C GLN A 236 20.76 1.48 8.12
N SER A 237 20.71 2.80 7.93
CA SER A 237 21.89 3.65 8.15
C SER A 237 21.48 4.86 8.98
N LYS A 238 22.33 5.19 9.98
CA LYS A 238 22.14 6.41 10.79
C LYS A 238 22.60 7.66 10.02
N ASN A 239 23.47 7.51 9.02
CA ASN A 239 24.02 8.50 8.08
C ASN A 239 24.51 7.69 6.88
N PRO A 240 24.54 8.08 5.71
CA PRO A 240 24.23 9.17 4.86
C PRO A 240 22.90 9.01 4.07
N LEU A 241 22.57 9.99 3.20
CA LEU A 241 21.43 9.95 2.28
C LEU A 241 21.50 8.74 1.35
N TYR A 242 22.67 8.43 0.82
CA TYR A 242 22.91 7.34 -0.12
C TYR A 242 24.32 6.75 0.04
N ARG A 243 24.49 5.54 -0.48
CA ARG A 243 25.79 4.89 -0.68
C ARG A 243 25.87 4.37 -2.12
N LEU A 244 26.91 4.72 -2.84
CA LEU A 244 27.21 4.15 -4.14
C LEU A 244 28.27 3.05 -3.98
N ILE A 245 27.97 1.87 -4.52
CA ILE A 245 28.94 0.80 -4.73
C ILE A 245 29.31 0.87 -6.21
N GLU A 246 30.54 1.31 -6.47
CA GLU A 246 31.09 1.42 -7.82
C GLU A 246 31.45 0.04 -8.36
N GLY A 247 31.27 -0.17 -9.64
CA GLY A 247 31.56 -1.42 -10.34
C GLY A 247 31.12 -1.33 -11.80
N HIS A 248 31.20 -2.45 -12.51
CA HIS A 248 30.70 -2.54 -13.89
C HIS A 248 29.22 -2.17 -13.97
N ILE A 249 28.44 -2.55 -12.96
CA ILE A 249 27.05 -2.13 -12.76
C ILE A 249 27.02 -1.30 -11.47
N PRO A 250 26.77 0.02 -11.54
CA PRO A 250 26.61 0.84 -10.35
C PRO A 250 25.42 0.39 -9.51
N TYR A 251 25.65 0.25 -8.20
CA TYR A 251 24.63 -0.12 -7.22
C TYR A 251 24.47 1.02 -6.23
N LEU A 252 23.35 1.76 -6.33
CA LEU A 252 23.00 2.89 -5.49
C LEU A 252 22.07 2.45 -4.37
N ILE A 253 22.52 2.48 -3.14
CA ILE A 253 21.66 2.30 -1.97
C ILE A 253 21.15 3.67 -1.55
N TRP A 254 19.85 3.86 -1.57
CA TRP A 254 19.19 5.10 -1.20
C TRP A 254 18.42 4.89 0.11
N TYR A 255 19.01 5.31 1.23
CA TYR A 255 18.50 4.99 2.56
C TYR A 255 17.27 5.79 2.97
N ARG A 256 17.25 7.09 2.69
CA ARG A 256 16.14 7.98 3.06
C ARG A 256 16.30 9.35 2.42
N GLU A 257 15.20 10.10 2.37
CA GLU A 257 15.28 11.56 2.35
C GLU A 257 15.60 12.04 3.77
N GLY A 258 16.74 12.69 3.94
CA GLY A 258 17.07 13.37 5.19
C GLY A 258 16.45 14.77 5.24
N LYS A 259 16.49 15.45 6.39
CA LYS A 259 16.56 16.92 6.45
C LYS A 259 17.89 17.27 5.81
N GLU A 260 17.86 17.46 4.50
CA GLU A 260 19.05 17.59 3.71
C GLU A 260 19.57 18.99 3.84
N ASP A 261 20.84 19.07 4.16
CA ASP A 261 21.54 20.29 3.83
C ASP A 261 21.58 20.44 2.29
N GLU A 262 21.55 21.63 1.82
CA GLU A 262 21.57 21.96 0.38
C GLU A 262 22.78 21.31 -0.33
N ARG A 263 23.87 21.07 0.40
CA ARG A 263 25.12 20.49 -0.13
C ARG A 263 24.95 19.00 -0.44
N SER A 264 24.30 18.23 0.43
CA SER A 264 24.00 16.81 0.20
C SER A 264 23.04 16.63 -0.97
N THR A 265 22.01 17.46 -1.06
CA THR A 265 21.09 17.48 -2.20
C THR A 265 21.81 17.76 -3.53
N LYS A 266 22.65 18.80 -3.57
CA LYS A 266 23.45 19.13 -4.78
C LYS A 266 24.37 17.98 -5.18
N ARG A 267 25.02 17.30 -4.21
CA ARG A 267 25.85 16.13 -4.48
C ARG A 267 25.06 14.98 -5.08
N PHE A 268 23.88 14.69 -4.53
CA PHE A 268 23.02 13.63 -5.00
C PHE A 268 22.48 13.90 -6.42
N MET A 269 22.14 15.15 -6.73
CA MET A 269 21.77 15.56 -8.10
C MET A 269 22.95 15.45 -9.08
N LYS A 270 24.18 15.75 -8.63
CA LYS A 270 25.39 15.53 -9.45
C LYS A 270 25.61 14.05 -9.73
N LEU A 271 25.38 13.19 -8.75
CA LEU A 271 25.46 11.74 -8.91
C LEU A 271 24.50 11.22 -9.99
N ALA A 272 23.26 11.71 -10.07
CA ALA A 272 22.33 11.34 -11.12
C ALA A 272 22.90 11.58 -12.53
N ARG A 273 23.60 12.72 -12.75
CA ARG A 273 24.27 13.03 -14.03
C ARG A 273 25.40 12.06 -14.35
N GLN A 274 26.16 11.62 -13.34
CA GLN A 274 27.22 10.62 -13.51
C GLN A 274 26.65 9.25 -13.87
N LEU A 275 25.63 8.80 -13.13
CA LEU A 275 24.96 7.51 -13.32
C LEU A 275 24.21 7.43 -14.65
N ARG A 276 23.84 8.57 -15.24
CA ARG A 276 23.21 8.62 -16.57
C ARG A 276 24.06 7.96 -17.66
N ARG A 277 25.38 7.85 -17.48
CA ARG A 277 26.30 7.22 -18.45
C ARG A 277 26.28 5.70 -18.39
N SER A 278 25.80 5.11 -17.31
CA SER A 278 25.79 3.66 -17.11
C SER A 278 24.76 2.99 -18.03
N SER A 279 25.09 1.83 -18.56
CA SER A 279 24.17 1.02 -19.38
C SER A 279 23.11 0.33 -18.54
N THR A 280 23.46 0.01 -17.30
CA THR A 280 22.58 -0.61 -16.31
C THR A 280 22.78 0.12 -14.97
N LEU A 281 21.72 0.34 -14.21
CA LEU A 281 21.76 0.94 -12.89
C LEU A 281 20.87 0.16 -11.95
N VAL A 282 21.38 -0.16 -10.77
CA VAL A 282 20.58 -0.70 -9.65
C VAL A 282 20.35 0.40 -8.62
N ILE A 283 19.08 0.60 -8.23
CA ILE A 283 18.70 1.52 -7.14
C ILE A 283 18.02 0.70 -6.05
N ASP A 284 18.68 0.58 -4.91
CA ASP A 284 18.15 -0.11 -3.73
C ASP A 284 17.50 0.89 -2.78
N VAL A 285 16.19 0.83 -2.69
CA VAL A 285 15.37 1.70 -1.86
C VAL A 285 14.73 0.96 -0.68
N ARG A 286 15.20 -0.22 -0.35
CA ARG A 286 14.69 -1.00 0.78
C ARG A 286 14.81 -0.22 2.08
N GLY A 287 13.68 -0.06 2.78
CA GLY A 287 13.63 0.72 4.02
C GLY A 287 13.51 2.23 3.83
N ASN A 288 13.36 2.72 2.62
CA ASN A 288 13.09 4.13 2.36
C ASN A 288 11.60 4.43 2.54
N HIS A 289 11.25 5.02 3.70
CA HIS A 289 9.84 5.27 4.08
C HIS A 289 9.32 6.65 3.73
N ASN A 290 10.20 7.60 3.43
CA ASN A 290 9.88 9.03 3.47
C ASN A 290 10.50 9.77 2.28
N GLY A 291 10.15 9.40 1.06
CA GLY A 291 10.62 10.13 -0.10
C GLY A 291 9.63 11.21 -0.56
N SER A 292 10.05 12.47 -0.72
CA SER A 292 9.22 13.47 -1.38
C SER A 292 9.12 13.14 -2.88
N PHE A 293 7.89 13.07 -3.39
CA PHE A 293 7.65 12.92 -4.82
C PHE A 293 8.48 13.91 -5.65
N LYS A 294 8.52 15.17 -5.21
CA LYS A 294 9.22 16.25 -5.92
C LYS A 294 10.72 16.02 -6.00
N PHE A 295 11.30 15.49 -4.94
CA PHE A 295 12.74 15.18 -4.91
C PHE A 295 13.06 14.03 -5.86
N ILE A 296 12.32 12.93 -5.77
CA ILE A 296 12.47 11.78 -6.68
C ILE A 296 12.22 12.18 -8.13
N GLU A 297 11.15 12.93 -8.38
CA GLU A 297 10.88 13.51 -9.70
C GLU A 297 12.09 14.27 -10.25
N THR A 298 12.62 15.20 -9.45
CA THR A 298 13.75 16.03 -9.87
C THR A 298 15.00 15.19 -10.14
N TRP A 299 15.27 14.22 -9.26
CA TRP A 299 16.41 13.32 -9.41
C TRP A 299 16.30 12.44 -10.66
N LEU A 300 15.13 11.84 -10.87
CA LEU A 300 14.85 11.02 -12.06
C LEU A 300 14.89 11.82 -13.35
N LYS A 301 14.39 13.07 -13.37
CA LYS A 301 14.54 13.96 -14.52
C LYS A 301 16.01 14.18 -14.87
N VAL A 302 16.85 14.39 -13.86
CA VAL A 302 18.30 14.54 -14.07
C VAL A 302 18.93 13.25 -14.56
N LEU A 303 18.51 12.09 -14.05
CA LEU A 303 19.01 10.78 -14.44
C LEU A 303 18.60 10.39 -15.86
N THR A 304 17.32 10.42 -16.14
CA THR A 304 16.76 9.75 -17.33
C THR A 304 16.34 10.71 -18.43
N ASN A 305 15.86 11.87 -18.06
CA ASN A 305 15.19 12.81 -18.95
C ASN A 305 13.96 12.21 -19.69
N ASN A 306 13.44 11.07 -19.22
CA ASN A 306 12.27 10.46 -19.81
C ASN A 306 11.00 11.21 -19.36
N THR A 307 9.98 11.19 -20.21
CA THR A 307 8.62 11.51 -19.79
C THR A 307 7.99 10.21 -19.36
N TRP A 308 7.47 10.16 -18.14
CA TRP A 308 6.80 8.97 -17.63
C TRP A 308 5.34 9.27 -17.35
N GLU A 309 4.49 8.40 -17.82
CA GLU A 309 3.08 8.40 -17.48
C GLU A 309 2.91 7.78 -16.09
N ASN A 310 1.95 8.02 -15.42
CA ASN A 310 1.74 8.43 -14.08
C ASN A 310 1.22 7.37 -13.13
N VAL A 311 1.44 7.67 -11.86
CA VAL A 311 0.50 7.21 -10.82
C VAL A 311 -0.72 8.13 -10.89
N ILE A 312 -1.88 7.54 -11.09
CA ILE A 312 -3.16 8.25 -11.08
C ILE A 312 -3.77 8.05 -9.70
N VAL A 313 -4.13 9.13 -9.05
CA VAL A 313 -4.89 9.10 -7.80
C VAL A 313 -6.28 9.61 -8.08
N ARG A 314 -7.30 8.76 -7.89
CA ARG A 314 -8.70 9.15 -7.84
C ARG A 314 -9.12 9.31 -6.40
N GLU A 315 -9.50 10.51 -6.02
CA GLU A 315 -9.97 10.85 -4.68
C GLU A 315 -11.49 11.05 -4.71
N LYS A 316 -12.17 10.29 -3.87
CA LYS A 316 -13.60 10.45 -3.63
C LYS A 316 -13.81 11.64 -2.70
N GLN A 317 -14.73 12.53 -3.02
CA GLN A 317 -15.17 13.64 -2.17
C GLN A 317 -16.68 13.55 -1.96
N SER A 318 -17.09 13.72 -0.73
CA SER A 318 -18.49 13.78 -0.31
C SER A 318 -18.55 14.51 1.03
N ILE A 319 -19.72 14.97 1.41
CA ILE A 319 -19.93 15.61 2.73
C ILE A 319 -19.39 14.75 3.87
N PRO A 320 -19.68 13.43 3.98
CA PRO A 320 -19.11 12.58 5.02
C PRO A 320 -17.58 12.50 5.00
N ILE A 321 -16.97 12.47 3.81
CA ILE A 321 -15.50 12.46 3.68
C ILE A 321 -14.91 13.77 4.18
N LEU A 322 -15.48 14.92 3.80
CA LEU A 322 -15.01 16.23 4.24
C LEU A 322 -15.11 16.38 5.77
N LEU A 323 -16.23 15.96 6.36
CA LEU A 323 -16.39 15.90 7.82
C LEU A 323 -15.35 14.99 8.48
N GLY A 324 -15.10 13.82 7.92
CA GLY A 324 -14.08 12.90 8.39
C GLY A 324 -12.66 13.47 8.31
N LEU A 325 -12.35 14.27 7.28
CA LEU A 325 -11.06 14.97 7.14
C LEU A 325 -10.93 16.13 8.13
N ILE A 326 -12.01 16.87 8.40
CA ILE A 326 -12.06 17.89 9.45
C ILE A 326 -11.81 17.24 10.81
N ASN A 327 -12.49 16.13 11.10
CA ASN A 327 -12.27 15.37 12.33
C ASN A 327 -10.82 14.89 12.47
N ARG A 328 -10.20 14.41 11.38
CA ARG A 328 -8.79 14.03 11.36
C ARG A 328 -7.89 15.21 11.68
N ASN A 329 -8.20 16.37 11.13
CA ASN A 329 -7.45 17.59 11.38
C ASN A 329 -7.55 18.03 12.86
N ASP A 330 -8.76 18.04 13.43
CA ASP A 330 -9.00 18.34 14.83
C ASP A 330 -8.29 17.34 15.77
N TRP A 331 -8.25 16.06 15.40
CA TRP A 331 -7.52 15.01 16.09
C TRP A 331 -6.01 15.29 16.10
N ASP A 332 -5.45 15.56 14.93
CA ASP A 332 -4.01 15.82 14.77
C ASP A 332 -3.57 17.08 15.54
N LEU A 333 -4.40 18.12 15.55
CA LEU A 333 -4.16 19.34 16.35
C LEU A 333 -4.07 19.08 17.85
N ARG A 334 -4.82 18.10 18.35
CA ARG A 334 -4.93 17.82 19.80
C ARG A 334 -3.97 16.75 20.30
N PHE A 335 -3.75 15.69 19.49
CA PHE A 335 -3.14 14.45 19.98
C PHE A 335 -1.88 14.02 19.22
N SER A 336 -1.60 14.60 18.05
CA SER A 336 -0.44 14.23 17.24
C SER A 336 0.52 15.40 17.12
N PRO A 337 1.45 15.57 18.04
CA PRO A 337 2.52 16.56 17.88
C PRO A 337 3.48 16.05 16.79
N ASN A 338 3.01 15.96 15.54
CA ASN A 338 3.89 15.65 14.44
C ASN A 338 4.76 16.89 14.19
N PRO A 339 6.07 16.85 14.50
CA PRO A 339 6.95 18.00 14.32
C PRO A 339 7.10 18.44 12.86
N LEU A 340 6.62 17.63 11.91
CA LEU A 340 6.66 17.92 10.48
C LEU A 340 5.44 18.72 9.99
N VAL A 341 4.39 18.84 10.83
CA VAL A 341 3.15 19.52 10.45
C VAL A 341 2.92 20.65 11.45
N SER A 342 3.10 21.89 11.02
CA SER A 342 2.88 23.04 11.90
C SER A 342 1.39 23.21 12.20
N ARG A 343 1.10 23.77 13.37
CA ARG A 343 -0.27 24.11 13.78
C ARG A 343 -0.94 25.05 12.77
N GLU A 344 -0.21 26.03 12.25
CA GLU A 344 -0.70 26.95 11.22
C GLU A 344 -1.13 26.24 9.94
N MET A 345 -0.37 25.19 9.53
CA MET A 345 -0.72 24.39 8.36
C MET A 345 -2.00 23.58 8.60
N LEU A 346 -2.21 23.09 9.82
CA LEU A 346 -3.43 22.39 10.21
C LEU A 346 -4.64 23.31 10.23
N ASP A 347 -4.48 24.50 10.80
CA ASP A 347 -5.54 25.52 10.85
C ASP A 347 -5.93 26.00 9.46
N GLN A 348 -4.95 26.20 8.57
CA GLN A 348 -5.21 26.56 7.18
C GLN A 348 -5.93 25.43 6.41
N GLN A 349 -5.52 24.19 6.58
CA GLN A 349 -6.22 23.05 5.99
C GLN A 349 -7.66 22.94 6.49
N ARG A 350 -7.89 23.18 7.76
CA ARG A 350 -9.23 23.20 8.34
C ARG A 350 -10.13 24.26 7.71
N MET A 351 -9.60 25.47 7.50
CA MET A 351 -10.35 26.55 6.81
C MET A 351 -10.72 26.11 5.38
N GLN A 352 -9.78 25.52 4.64
CA GLN A 352 -10.02 25.03 3.28
C GLN A 352 -11.07 23.92 3.24
N LEU A 353 -11.00 22.96 4.17
CA LEU A 353 -11.99 21.88 4.26
C LEU A 353 -13.38 22.39 4.62
N ASN A 354 -13.49 23.38 5.51
CA ASN A 354 -14.78 24.02 5.84
C ASN A 354 -15.35 24.78 4.62
N ALA A 355 -14.53 25.51 3.90
CA ALA A 355 -14.97 26.21 2.68
C ALA A 355 -15.46 25.23 1.61
N LEU A 356 -14.77 24.10 1.44
CA LEU A 356 -15.17 23.04 0.52
C LEU A 356 -16.47 22.36 0.98
N LEU A 357 -16.63 22.11 2.28
CA LEU A 357 -17.86 21.57 2.86
C LEU A 357 -19.05 22.49 2.58
N SER A 358 -18.95 23.80 2.87
CA SER A 358 -19.99 24.78 2.54
C SER A 358 -20.35 24.77 1.06
N HIS A 359 -19.34 24.69 0.17
CA HIS A 359 -19.57 24.61 -1.27
C HIS A 359 -20.37 23.34 -1.66
N PHE A 360 -20.08 22.18 -1.04
CA PHE A 360 -20.82 20.94 -1.29
C PHE A 360 -22.28 21.05 -0.80
N GLU A 361 -22.49 21.66 0.38
CA GLU A 361 -23.83 21.88 0.96
C GLU A 361 -24.67 22.86 0.12
N GLU A 362 -24.11 24.01 -0.24
CA GLU A 362 -24.77 25.06 -1.02
C GLU A 362 -25.16 24.60 -2.44
N ASN A 363 -24.37 23.73 -3.05
CA ASN A 363 -24.61 23.23 -4.40
C ASN A 363 -25.22 21.83 -4.43
N GLU A 364 -25.64 21.28 -3.29
CA GLU A 364 -26.26 19.96 -3.14
C GLU A 364 -25.39 18.82 -3.76
N ILE A 365 -24.06 18.97 -3.72
CA ILE A 365 -23.14 17.99 -4.28
C ILE A 365 -23.07 16.78 -3.34
N THR A 366 -23.57 15.64 -3.78
CA THR A 366 -23.58 14.41 -2.98
C THR A 366 -22.25 13.69 -3.00
N GLU A 367 -21.64 13.58 -4.18
CA GLU A 367 -20.37 12.89 -4.41
C GLU A 367 -19.64 13.48 -5.63
N LYS A 368 -18.32 13.55 -5.55
CA LYS A 368 -17.45 13.94 -6.67
C LYS A 368 -16.16 13.13 -6.62
N TRP A 369 -15.69 12.71 -7.79
CA TRP A 369 -14.36 12.11 -7.93
C TRP A 369 -13.40 13.12 -8.54
N ILE A 370 -12.23 13.24 -7.92
CA ILE A 370 -11.15 14.10 -8.42
C ILE A 370 -10.00 13.18 -8.83
N GLU A 371 -9.54 13.37 -10.05
CA GLU A 371 -8.40 12.65 -10.58
C GLU A 371 -7.18 13.55 -10.61
N THR A 372 -6.11 13.10 -9.98
CA THR A 372 -4.80 13.74 -10.04
C THR A 372 -3.83 12.81 -10.78
N LYS A 373 -3.32 13.29 -11.92
CA LYS A 373 -2.27 12.61 -12.69
C LYS A 373 -0.92 13.22 -12.36
N PHE A 374 -0.03 12.41 -11.82
CA PHE A 374 1.35 12.84 -11.59
C PHE A 374 2.15 12.61 -12.88
N LEU A 375 2.36 13.62 -13.69
CA LEU A 375 3.05 13.55 -14.96
C LEU A 375 4.50 14.04 -14.84
N PHE A 376 5.45 13.17 -15.17
CA PHE A 376 6.86 13.54 -15.27
C PHE A 376 7.20 13.85 -16.72
N LYS A 377 7.39 15.12 -17.02
CA LYS A 377 7.83 15.55 -18.34
C LYS A 377 9.36 15.66 -18.38
N GLY A 378 9.99 14.86 -19.24
CA GLY A 378 11.38 15.07 -19.63
C GLY A 378 11.57 16.36 -20.43
N HIS A 379 12.79 16.79 -20.64
CA HIS A 379 13.11 17.92 -21.54
C HIS A 379 12.98 17.46 -23.00
N LYS A 380 12.29 18.26 -23.82
CA LYS A 380 12.00 17.91 -25.22
C LYS A 380 13.26 17.65 -26.07
N ASP A 381 14.35 18.37 -25.79
CA ASP A 381 15.55 18.41 -26.64
C ASP A 381 16.72 17.56 -26.13
N SER A 382 16.53 16.78 -25.08
CA SER A 382 17.59 15.93 -24.54
C SER A 382 17.35 14.46 -24.87
N PRO A 383 18.42 13.68 -25.16
CA PRO A 383 18.26 12.26 -25.45
C PRO A 383 17.67 11.53 -24.26
N LYS A 384 16.68 10.69 -24.52
CA LYS A 384 16.04 9.83 -23.51
C LYS A 384 17.03 8.78 -23.02
N TRP A 385 16.90 8.43 -21.76
CA TRP A 385 17.65 7.33 -21.17
C TRP A 385 16.88 6.02 -21.41
N ASN A 386 17.37 5.20 -22.31
CA ASN A 386 16.76 3.94 -22.73
C ASN A 386 17.55 2.73 -22.21
N LYS A 387 18.10 2.85 -21.02
CA LYS A 387 18.98 1.87 -20.43
C LYS A 387 18.25 1.09 -19.33
N LYS A 388 18.88 0.05 -18.84
CA LYS A 388 18.30 -0.86 -17.87
C LYS A 388 18.29 -0.25 -16.47
N LEU A 389 17.11 -0.20 -15.85
CA LEU A 389 16.90 0.22 -14.46
C LEU A 389 16.37 -0.94 -13.61
N ILE A 390 17.06 -1.23 -12.52
CA ILE A 390 16.61 -2.21 -11.54
C ILE A 390 16.34 -1.49 -10.23
N VAL A 391 15.09 -1.54 -9.77
CA VAL A 391 14.68 -0.97 -8.49
C VAL A 391 14.51 -2.11 -7.49
N VAL A 392 15.27 -2.06 -6.40
CA VAL A 392 15.16 -3.04 -5.32
C VAL A 392 14.35 -2.44 -4.18
N ALA A 393 13.17 -3.01 -3.91
CA ALA A 393 12.24 -2.50 -2.91
C ALA A 393 11.75 -3.60 -1.96
N ASN A 394 11.13 -3.21 -0.85
CA ASN A 394 10.52 -4.13 0.10
C ASN A 394 9.26 -3.51 0.74
N GLU A 395 8.62 -4.23 1.66
CA GLU A 395 7.41 -3.83 2.37
C GLU A 395 7.55 -2.52 3.18
N HIS A 396 8.78 -2.07 3.37
CA HIS A 396 9.08 -0.79 4.02
C HIS A 396 9.15 0.39 3.05
N CYS A 397 9.01 0.13 1.76
CA CYS A 397 8.97 1.13 0.71
C CYS A 397 7.67 1.95 0.80
N GLY A 398 7.77 3.22 1.10
CA GLY A 398 6.62 4.14 1.21
C GLY A 398 6.81 5.41 0.38
N ASP A 399 5.76 6.20 0.21
CA ASP A 399 5.78 7.51 -0.46
C ASP A 399 6.55 7.53 -1.79
N GLY A 400 7.63 8.28 -1.87
CA GLY A 400 8.43 8.41 -3.08
C GLY A 400 9.08 7.11 -3.55
N CYS A 401 9.39 6.19 -2.64
CA CYS A 401 9.87 4.86 -3.00
C CYS A 401 8.82 4.08 -3.81
N GLN A 402 7.57 4.13 -3.43
CA GLN A 402 6.49 3.50 -4.19
C GLN A 402 6.34 4.10 -5.58
N PHE A 403 6.52 5.40 -5.66
CA PHE A 403 6.52 6.08 -6.93
C PHE A 403 7.64 5.57 -7.85
N LEU A 404 8.88 5.40 -7.34
CA LEU A 404 9.97 4.80 -8.09
C LEU A 404 9.67 3.35 -8.52
N SER A 405 9.00 2.59 -7.65
CA SER A 405 8.53 1.22 -7.95
C SER A 405 7.49 1.22 -9.07
N ALA A 406 6.54 2.18 -9.04
CA ALA A 406 5.57 2.36 -10.11
C ALA A 406 6.23 2.62 -11.46
N LEU A 407 7.26 3.46 -11.48
CA LEU A 407 8.01 3.77 -12.69
C LEU A 407 8.77 2.54 -13.22
N ALA A 408 9.38 1.76 -12.34
CA ALA A 408 10.05 0.52 -12.73
C ALA A 408 9.10 -0.47 -13.42
N LYS A 409 7.81 -0.45 -13.05
CA LYS A 409 6.78 -1.30 -13.69
C LYS A 409 6.26 -0.76 -15.03
N GLN A 410 6.56 0.48 -15.37
CA GLN A 410 6.09 1.12 -16.62
C GLN A 410 7.10 1.01 -17.77
N GLU A 411 8.39 1.03 -17.45
CA GLU A 411 9.46 1.03 -18.45
C GLU A 411 9.82 -0.41 -18.87
N PRO A 412 9.78 -0.74 -20.16
CA PRO A 412 10.06 -2.10 -20.64
C PRO A 412 11.45 -2.63 -20.29
N SER A 413 12.42 -1.73 -20.13
CA SER A 413 13.81 -2.06 -19.74
C SER A 413 14.07 -1.94 -18.24
N SER A 414 13.01 -1.80 -17.43
CA SER A 414 13.12 -1.66 -15.99
C SER A 414 12.47 -2.85 -15.27
N TYR A 415 13.02 -3.17 -14.10
CA TYR A 415 12.56 -4.30 -13.29
C TYR A 415 12.43 -3.89 -11.84
N LEU A 416 11.34 -4.30 -11.21
CA LEU A 416 11.16 -4.22 -9.78
C LEU A 416 11.61 -5.55 -9.15
N VAL A 417 12.55 -5.48 -8.22
CA VAL A 417 13.15 -6.64 -7.54
C VAL A 417 12.93 -6.52 -6.03
N GLY A 418 12.69 -7.60 -5.33
CA GLY A 418 12.55 -7.56 -3.88
C GLY A 418 11.33 -8.27 -3.34
N SER A 419 10.56 -7.62 -2.48
CA SER A 419 9.26 -8.08 -1.99
C SER A 419 8.15 -7.11 -2.39
N LEU A 420 6.91 -7.35 -1.93
CA LEU A 420 5.83 -6.38 -2.04
C LEU A 420 6.29 -5.02 -1.49
N THR A 421 5.96 -3.93 -2.17
CA THR A 421 6.45 -2.59 -1.79
C THR A 421 5.75 -1.98 -0.57
N GLY A 422 4.85 -2.73 0.08
CA GLY A 422 4.12 -2.20 1.23
C GLY A 422 3.09 -1.12 0.86
N ASN A 423 2.69 -0.36 1.85
CA ASN A 423 1.58 0.55 1.73
C ASN A 423 1.87 1.82 0.98
N PHE A 424 0.85 2.29 0.30
CA PHE A 424 0.76 3.60 -0.32
C PHE A 424 1.12 4.76 0.63
N PRO A 425 1.33 5.96 0.06
CA PRO A 425 1.92 7.10 0.76
C PRO A 425 1.33 7.34 2.14
N ARG A 426 2.16 7.25 3.17
CA ARG A 426 1.78 7.54 4.56
C ARG A 426 1.45 9.01 4.79
N GLY A 427 1.84 9.89 3.86
CA GLY A 427 1.59 11.32 3.91
C GLY A 427 0.15 11.73 3.62
N PHE A 428 -0.68 10.83 3.12
CA PHE A 428 -2.08 11.15 2.85
C PHE A 428 -2.94 10.95 4.08
N ARG A 429 -3.67 11.99 4.45
CA ARG A 429 -4.63 11.93 5.54
C ARG A 429 -5.86 11.16 5.10
N VAL A 430 -6.31 10.25 5.96
CA VAL A 430 -7.55 9.51 5.78
C VAL A 430 -8.63 10.08 6.68
N PRO A 431 -9.89 10.15 6.21
CA PRO A 431 -11.02 10.55 7.03
C PRO A 431 -11.11 9.74 8.33
N LEU A 432 -11.48 10.39 9.41
CA LEU A 432 -11.62 9.81 10.74
C LEU A 432 -13.05 9.97 11.24
N TYR A 433 -13.65 8.87 11.68
CA TYR A 433 -15.02 8.82 12.19
C TYR A 433 -15.03 8.23 13.58
N GLN A 434 -16.03 8.59 14.38
CA GLN A 434 -16.28 7.94 15.67
C GLN A 434 -17.59 7.17 15.59
N LEU A 435 -17.54 5.89 15.95
CA LEU A 435 -18.76 5.07 16.00
C LEU A 435 -19.65 5.53 17.17
N PRO A 436 -20.99 5.54 16.96
CA PRO A 436 -21.91 6.24 17.87
C PRO A 436 -21.93 5.70 19.31
N HIS A 437 -21.76 4.39 19.51
CA HIS A 437 -21.87 3.77 20.83
C HIS A 437 -20.56 3.24 21.38
N SER A 438 -19.79 2.51 20.58
CA SER A 438 -18.47 2.02 21.00
C SER A 438 -17.45 3.15 21.16
N ARG A 439 -17.71 4.28 20.51
CA ARG A 439 -16.77 5.42 20.39
C ARG A 439 -15.42 5.04 19.78
N ILE A 440 -15.36 3.91 19.06
CA ILE A 440 -14.20 3.52 18.29
C ILE A 440 -13.96 4.56 17.20
N LEU A 441 -12.73 5.06 17.13
CA LEU A 441 -12.30 5.88 16.01
C LEU A 441 -11.99 4.98 14.82
N PHE A 442 -12.61 5.26 13.69
CA PHE A 442 -12.50 4.44 12.48
C PHE A 442 -12.00 5.28 11.31
N SER A 443 -10.90 4.86 10.69
CA SER A 443 -10.31 5.52 9.52
C SER A 443 -10.68 4.75 8.25
N ILE A 444 -11.03 5.46 7.19
CA ILE A 444 -11.47 4.87 5.91
C ILE A 444 -10.70 5.51 4.76
N ASN A 445 -10.12 4.68 3.90
CA ASN A 445 -9.42 5.15 2.71
C ASN A 445 -10.42 5.60 1.63
N HIS A 446 -10.34 6.87 1.24
CA HIS A 446 -11.20 7.49 0.24
C HIS A 446 -10.52 7.68 -1.12
N ARG A 447 -9.37 7.04 -1.32
CA ARG A 447 -8.54 7.17 -2.53
C ARG A 447 -8.31 5.85 -3.22
N LEU A 448 -8.34 5.88 -4.54
CA LEU A 448 -7.87 4.81 -5.42
C LEU A 448 -6.54 5.22 -6.04
N HIS A 449 -5.58 4.34 -5.94
CA HIS A 449 -4.34 4.45 -6.69
C HIS A 449 -4.44 3.57 -7.91
N LEU A 450 -4.20 4.14 -9.07
CA LEU A 450 -4.25 3.44 -10.35
C LEU A 450 -2.86 3.47 -10.98
N ASN A 451 -2.53 2.42 -11.70
CA ASN A 451 -1.36 2.39 -12.56
C ASN A 451 -1.61 3.21 -13.85
N HIS A 452 -0.62 3.29 -14.73
CA HIS A 452 -0.71 4.00 -16.02
C HIS A 452 -1.78 3.42 -16.97
N GLN A 453 -2.22 2.18 -16.76
CA GLN A 453 -3.32 1.52 -17.50
C GLN A 453 -4.68 1.72 -16.81
N GLU A 454 -4.76 2.64 -15.85
CA GLU A 454 -5.94 2.94 -15.02
C GLU A 454 -6.46 1.74 -14.20
N GLN A 455 -5.62 0.72 -13.99
CA GLN A 455 -5.97 -0.43 -13.17
C GLN A 455 -5.66 -0.15 -11.69
N PRO A 456 -6.52 -0.56 -10.76
CA PRO A 456 -6.28 -0.38 -9.33
C PRO A 456 -5.00 -1.09 -8.88
N VAL A 457 -4.13 -0.36 -8.22
CA VAL A 457 -2.97 -0.93 -7.53
C VAL A 457 -3.43 -1.57 -6.23
N MET A 458 -2.92 -2.76 -5.93
CA MET A 458 -3.28 -3.47 -4.70
C MET A 458 -2.86 -2.66 -3.46
N PRO A 459 -3.61 -2.69 -2.37
CA PRO A 459 -3.24 -2.01 -1.13
C PRO A 459 -1.92 -2.50 -0.53
N SER A 460 -1.54 -3.74 -0.84
CA SER A 460 -0.25 -4.33 -0.49
C SER A 460 0.93 -3.78 -1.31
N GLY A 461 0.67 -2.89 -2.26
CA GLY A 461 1.68 -2.26 -3.11
C GLY A 461 1.96 -3.01 -4.42
N TYR A 462 3.12 -2.72 -5.02
CA TYR A 462 3.54 -3.34 -6.27
C TYR A 462 4.21 -4.69 -6.04
N GLN A 463 3.81 -5.68 -6.83
CA GLN A 463 4.45 -6.99 -6.86
C GLN A 463 5.75 -6.91 -7.68
N PRO A 464 6.88 -7.43 -7.16
CA PRO A 464 8.14 -7.43 -7.90
C PRO A 464 8.10 -8.37 -9.11
N ASP A 465 8.96 -8.10 -10.09
CA ASP A 465 9.18 -8.98 -11.25
C ASP A 465 10.07 -10.16 -10.86
N TYR A 466 11.00 -9.92 -9.91
CA TYR A 466 11.85 -10.94 -9.32
C TYR A 466 11.83 -10.80 -7.79
N TRP A 467 11.51 -11.86 -7.12
CA TRP A 467 11.48 -11.91 -5.67
C TRP A 467 12.89 -12.08 -5.09
N LEU A 468 13.18 -11.31 -4.06
CA LEU A 468 14.41 -11.36 -3.30
C LEU A 468 14.09 -11.86 -1.90
N PHE A 469 14.65 -12.99 -1.53
CA PHE A 469 14.48 -13.58 -0.19
C PHE A 469 15.60 -13.16 0.77
N PRO A 470 15.41 -13.30 2.09
CA PRO A 470 16.37 -12.82 3.10
C PRO A 470 17.81 -13.33 2.93
N GLU A 471 17.97 -14.53 2.40
CA GLU A 471 19.26 -15.15 2.12
C GLU A 471 19.98 -14.55 0.88
N MET A 472 19.26 -13.79 0.06
CA MET A 472 19.80 -13.17 -1.15
C MET A 472 20.32 -11.78 -0.86
N GLY A 473 21.49 -11.45 -1.41
CA GLY A 473 22.19 -10.20 -1.18
C GLY A 473 22.40 -9.34 -2.42
N ILE A 474 23.27 -8.36 -2.28
CA ILE A 474 23.65 -7.41 -3.36
C ILE A 474 24.21 -8.17 -4.56
N GLN A 475 25.00 -9.22 -4.33
CA GLN A 475 25.64 -10.01 -5.39
C GLN A 475 24.61 -10.73 -6.27
N ASP A 476 23.51 -11.18 -5.69
CA ASP A 476 22.44 -11.82 -6.46
C ASP A 476 21.73 -10.81 -7.35
N VAL A 477 21.47 -9.61 -6.84
CA VAL A 477 20.90 -8.51 -7.63
C VAL A 477 21.83 -8.08 -8.75
N LEU A 478 23.14 -7.97 -8.49
CA LEU A 478 24.13 -7.63 -9.52
C LEU A 478 24.24 -8.72 -10.59
N ARG A 479 24.14 -10.00 -10.21
CA ARG A 479 24.11 -11.13 -11.13
C ARG A 479 22.87 -11.06 -12.03
N LEU A 480 21.69 -10.82 -11.45
CA LEU A 480 20.47 -10.60 -12.22
C LEU A 480 20.63 -9.43 -13.19
N ALA A 481 21.17 -8.30 -12.71
CA ALA A 481 21.38 -7.12 -13.53
C ALA A 481 22.29 -7.37 -14.74
N GLY A 482 23.25 -8.26 -14.60
CA GLY A 482 24.13 -8.68 -15.68
C GLY A 482 23.54 -9.70 -16.65
N SER A 483 22.51 -10.46 -16.23
CA SER A 483 21.83 -11.48 -17.05
C SER A 483 20.61 -10.93 -17.81
N LEU A 484 19.99 -9.88 -17.35
CA LEU A 484 18.91 -9.18 -18.04
C LEU A 484 19.41 -8.35 -19.20
#